data_d6d2c4252682448caf107b668b473ce0
#
_entry.id   d6d2c4252682448caf107b668b473ce0
#
_cell.length_a   1.000
_cell.length_b   1.000
_cell.length_c   1.000
_cell.angle_alpha   90.00
_cell.angle_beta   90.00
_cell.angle_gamma   90.00
#
_symmetry.space_group_name_H-M   'P 1'
#
loop_
_entity.id
_entity.type
_entity.pdbx_description
1 polymer ?
#
loop_
_entity_poly.entity_id
_entity_poly.type
_entity_poly.pdbx_seq_one_letter_code
_entity_poly.pdbx_strand_id
1 'polypeptide(L)'
;TDITLQCPSGIIFHCHRAVLAACSNYFKAMFTADMKEKFKNKIKISGIHHDILEGLVNYAYTSQIEITKRNVQSLLEAADLLQFLSVKKACEQFLVRHLDVDNCIGMHSFAEFHVCPELEKESRRILCSRFKEVWQQEEFLEISLEKFLFILSRKNLSVWKEEAIIEPVIKWTAHDVENRIECLYNLLSYINIDIDPVYLKTALGLQRSCLLTENKIRSLIYNALNPMHKEISQRSTATMYIIGGYYWHPLSEVHIWDPLTNVWIQGAEIPDYTRESYGV
;
A
#
# COMPACT_ATOMS: atom_id res chain seq x y z
N THR A 1 -26.69 12.63 -33.49
CA THR A 1 -26.64 11.79 -32.27
C THR A 1 -27.66 10.68 -32.41
N ASP A 2 -27.26 9.47 -32.10
CA ASP A 2 -28.06 8.24 -32.24
C ASP A 2 -28.26 7.51 -30.91
N ILE A 3 -27.70 8.08 -29.80
CA ILE A 3 -27.84 7.56 -28.43
C ILE A 3 -27.90 8.70 -27.42
N THR A 4 -28.68 8.50 -26.36
CA THR A 4 -28.80 9.42 -25.22
C THR A 4 -28.39 8.69 -23.94
N LEU A 5 -27.41 9.24 -23.23
CA LEU A 5 -27.03 8.79 -21.89
C LEU A 5 -27.74 9.66 -20.85
N GLN A 6 -28.33 9.04 -19.84
CA GLN A 6 -29.00 9.72 -18.74
C GLN A 6 -28.37 9.38 -17.40
N CYS A 7 -27.96 10.40 -16.64
CA CYS A 7 -27.51 10.28 -15.26
C CYS A 7 -28.68 10.10 -14.27
N PRO A 8 -28.40 9.63 -13.03
CA PRO A 8 -29.40 9.58 -11.95
C PRO A 8 -29.99 10.96 -11.61
N SER A 9 -29.23 12.02 -11.78
CA SER A 9 -29.67 13.42 -11.61
C SER A 9 -30.70 13.89 -12.65
N GLY A 10 -30.99 13.08 -13.68
CA GLY A 10 -31.88 13.47 -14.77
C GLY A 10 -31.16 14.15 -15.94
N ILE A 11 -29.90 14.58 -15.77
CA ILE A 11 -29.12 15.20 -16.83
C ILE A 11 -28.90 14.20 -17.96
N ILE A 12 -28.98 14.69 -19.21
CA ILE A 12 -28.88 13.89 -20.42
C ILE A 12 -27.75 14.37 -21.32
N PHE A 13 -27.05 13.42 -21.94
CA PHE A 13 -25.99 13.66 -22.92
C PHE A 13 -26.36 13.00 -24.24
N HIS A 14 -26.37 13.79 -25.31
CA HIS A 14 -26.63 13.31 -26.69
C HIS A 14 -25.30 12.93 -27.34
N CYS A 15 -25.12 11.66 -27.66
CA CYS A 15 -23.86 11.10 -28.11
C CYS A 15 -24.01 10.33 -29.44
N HIS A 16 -22.85 9.86 -29.97
CA HIS A 16 -22.79 8.94 -31.11
C HIS A 16 -22.25 7.59 -30.65
N ARG A 17 -22.95 6.51 -30.95
CA ARG A 17 -22.56 5.13 -30.60
C ARG A 17 -21.15 4.80 -31.06
N ALA A 18 -20.82 5.17 -32.33
CA ALA A 18 -19.50 4.92 -32.90
C ALA A 18 -18.37 5.58 -32.10
N VAL A 19 -18.57 6.82 -31.64
CA VAL A 19 -17.58 7.57 -30.85
C VAL A 19 -17.38 6.93 -29.49
N LEU A 20 -18.47 6.63 -28.78
CA LEU A 20 -18.38 5.97 -27.46
C LEU A 20 -17.74 4.58 -27.55
N ALA A 21 -18.11 3.79 -28.57
CA ALA A 21 -17.57 2.44 -28.80
C ALA A 21 -16.08 2.46 -29.18
N ALA A 22 -15.59 3.53 -29.81
CA ALA A 22 -14.19 3.67 -30.15
C ALA A 22 -13.29 3.88 -28.89
N CYS A 23 -13.83 4.52 -27.82
CA CYS A 23 -13.08 4.89 -26.62
C CYS A 23 -13.35 3.98 -25.41
N SER A 24 -14.43 3.19 -25.45
CA SER A 24 -14.90 2.38 -24.34
C SER A 24 -15.27 0.96 -24.79
N ASN A 25 -14.62 -0.03 -24.21
CA ASN A 25 -14.96 -1.43 -24.44
C ASN A 25 -16.37 -1.78 -23.91
N TYR A 26 -16.81 -1.13 -22.84
CA TYR A 26 -18.15 -1.26 -22.29
C TYR A 26 -19.21 -0.86 -23.31
N PHE A 27 -19.10 0.34 -23.88
CA PHE A 27 -20.03 0.81 -24.92
C PHE A 27 -19.90 0.00 -26.22
N LYS A 28 -18.68 -0.40 -26.58
CA LYS A 28 -18.47 -1.27 -27.72
C LYS A 28 -19.22 -2.59 -27.55
N ALA A 29 -19.08 -3.26 -26.45
CA ALA A 29 -19.78 -4.51 -26.14
C ALA A 29 -21.31 -4.29 -26.13
N MET A 30 -21.77 -3.23 -25.46
CA MET A 30 -23.20 -2.90 -25.38
C MET A 30 -23.88 -2.69 -26.75
N PHE A 31 -23.17 -2.07 -27.71
CA PHE A 31 -23.75 -1.75 -29.00
C PHE A 31 -23.57 -2.85 -30.05
N THR A 32 -22.63 -3.79 -29.85
CA THR A 32 -22.32 -4.87 -30.79
C THR A 32 -22.89 -6.22 -30.39
N ALA A 33 -22.96 -6.52 -29.10
CA ALA A 33 -23.49 -7.78 -28.60
C ALA A 33 -25.03 -7.83 -28.74
N ASP A 34 -25.58 -9.05 -28.70
CA ASP A 34 -27.05 -9.25 -28.72
C ASP A 34 -27.69 -8.94 -27.36
N MET A 35 -27.49 -7.70 -26.91
CA MET A 35 -28.08 -7.17 -25.68
C MET A 35 -29.31 -6.33 -25.98
N LYS A 36 -30.26 -6.28 -25.02
CA LYS A 36 -31.49 -5.45 -25.17
C LYS A 36 -31.17 -3.96 -25.36
N GLU A 37 -30.01 -3.52 -24.84
CA GLU A 37 -29.51 -2.15 -24.93
C GLU A 37 -29.12 -1.71 -26.34
N LYS A 38 -28.78 -2.65 -27.21
CA LYS A 38 -28.44 -2.41 -28.63
C LYS A 38 -29.52 -1.62 -29.37
N PHE A 39 -30.80 -1.88 -29.05
CA PHE A 39 -31.95 -1.26 -29.73
C PHE A 39 -32.52 -0.05 -28.99
N LYS A 40 -31.99 0.27 -27.79
CA LYS A 40 -32.46 1.42 -27.00
C LYS A 40 -31.76 2.70 -27.45
N ASN A 41 -32.53 3.77 -27.69
CA ASN A 41 -32.00 5.09 -27.98
C ASN A 41 -31.65 5.89 -26.72
N LYS A 42 -31.99 5.34 -25.52
CA LYS A 42 -31.72 5.97 -24.22
C LYS A 42 -31.20 4.94 -23.22
N ILE A 43 -30.06 5.23 -22.64
CA ILE A 43 -29.39 4.39 -21.65
C ILE A 43 -29.26 5.17 -20.35
N LYS A 44 -29.63 4.54 -19.23
CA LYS A 44 -29.39 5.11 -17.89
C LYS A 44 -28.05 4.61 -17.36
N ILE A 45 -27.18 5.54 -17.00
CA ILE A 45 -25.90 5.27 -16.37
C ILE A 45 -26.06 5.52 -14.87
N SER A 46 -25.96 4.47 -14.04
CA SER A 46 -26.09 4.56 -12.60
C SER A 46 -24.73 4.62 -11.93
N GLY A 47 -24.63 5.23 -10.74
CA GLY A 47 -23.43 5.23 -9.92
C GLY A 47 -22.35 6.23 -10.34
N ILE A 48 -22.55 7.03 -11.39
CA ILE A 48 -21.59 8.03 -11.85
C ILE A 48 -22.20 9.42 -11.71
N HIS A 49 -21.45 10.35 -11.09
CA HIS A 49 -21.86 11.77 -11.02
C HIS A 49 -21.84 12.39 -12.42
N HIS A 50 -22.75 13.34 -12.67
CA HIS A 50 -22.91 13.93 -13.99
C HIS A 50 -21.65 14.63 -14.52
N ASP A 51 -20.89 15.36 -13.67
CA ASP A 51 -19.65 16.04 -14.07
C ASP A 51 -18.59 15.03 -14.55
N ILE A 52 -18.51 13.88 -13.90
CA ILE A 52 -17.55 12.81 -14.25
C ILE A 52 -17.96 12.16 -15.58
N LEU A 53 -19.27 11.90 -15.77
CA LEU A 53 -19.76 11.36 -17.03
C LEU A 53 -19.60 12.37 -18.17
N GLU A 54 -19.83 13.67 -17.93
CA GLU A 54 -19.57 14.74 -18.87
C GLU A 54 -18.10 14.78 -19.31
N GLY A 55 -17.17 14.67 -18.34
CA GLY A 55 -15.73 14.60 -18.60
C GLY A 55 -15.37 13.41 -19.50
N LEU A 56 -15.93 12.21 -19.24
CA LEU A 56 -15.70 11.02 -20.05
C LEU A 56 -16.32 11.12 -21.46
N VAL A 57 -17.52 11.71 -21.57
CA VAL A 57 -18.14 11.99 -22.87
C VAL A 57 -17.29 12.99 -23.66
N ASN A 58 -16.89 14.09 -23.06
CA ASN A 58 -16.02 15.07 -23.70
C ASN A 58 -14.68 14.46 -24.12
N TYR A 59 -14.09 13.61 -23.28
CA TYR A 59 -12.90 12.86 -23.65
C TYR A 59 -13.09 12.00 -24.89
N ALA A 60 -14.24 11.33 -25.05
CA ALA A 60 -14.53 10.52 -26.21
C ALA A 60 -14.53 11.33 -27.53
N TYR A 61 -14.86 12.62 -27.48
CA TYR A 61 -14.86 13.51 -28.65
C TYR A 61 -13.56 14.27 -28.87
N THR A 62 -12.85 14.62 -27.78
CA THR A 62 -11.71 15.56 -27.84
C THR A 62 -10.38 14.87 -27.54
N SER A 63 -10.39 13.67 -26.96
CA SER A 63 -9.24 12.99 -26.39
C SER A 63 -8.54 13.78 -25.28
N GLN A 64 -9.22 14.77 -24.68
CA GLN A 64 -8.71 15.60 -23.58
C GLN A 64 -9.56 15.42 -22.35
N ILE A 65 -8.92 15.30 -21.18
CA ILE A 65 -9.58 15.19 -19.89
C ILE A 65 -8.75 15.86 -18.82
N GLU A 66 -9.40 16.64 -17.98
CA GLU A 66 -8.73 17.28 -16.83
C GLU A 66 -8.77 16.37 -15.61
N ILE A 67 -7.57 16.01 -15.12
CA ILE A 67 -7.40 15.18 -13.93
C ILE A 67 -6.87 16.07 -12.79
N THR A 68 -7.62 16.12 -11.70
CA THR A 68 -7.30 16.92 -10.50
C THR A 68 -7.35 16.04 -9.26
N LYS A 69 -6.77 16.52 -8.14
CA LYS A 69 -6.86 15.82 -6.85
C LYS A 69 -8.31 15.60 -6.38
N ARG A 70 -9.26 16.46 -6.85
CA ARG A 70 -10.67 16.38 -6.43
C ARG A 70 -11.48 15.35 -7.21
N ASN A 71 -11.12 15.12 -8.48
CA ASN A 71 -11.91 14.24 -9.36
C ASN A 71 -11.24 12.90 -9.68
N VAL A 72 -9.94 12.73 -9.43
CA VAL A 72 -9.17 11.59 -9.91
C VAL A 72 -9.72 10.24 -9.45
N GLN A 73 -10.17 10.09 -8.21
CA GLN A 73 -10.73 8.84 -7.68
C GLN A 73 -12.05 8.51 -8.38
N SER A 74 -13.03 9.42 -8.31
CA SER A 74 -14.32 9.22 -8.98
C SER A 74 -14.19 9.05 -10.50
N LEU A 75 -13.20 9.72 -11.10
CA LEU A 75 -12.91 9.58 -12.52
C LEU A 75 -12.32 8.20 -12.84
N LEU A 76 -11.40 7.68 -12.01
CA LEU A 76 -10.84 6.35 -12.15
C LEU A 76 -11.93 5.29 -12.00
N GLU A 77 -12.78 5.38 -10.96
CA GLU A 77 -13.91 4.48 -10.74
C GLU A 77 -14.86 4.45 -11.94
N ALA A 78 -15.22 5.61 -12.45
CA ALA A 78 -16.10 5.72 -13.63
C ALA A 78 -15.43 5.20 -14.91
N ALA A 79 -14.12 5.49 -15.08
CA ALA A 79 -13.35 4.99 -16.21
C ALA A 79 -13.17 3.46 -16.18
N ASP A 80 -13.03 2.89 -14.98
CA ASP A 80 -12.99 1.45 -14.75
C ASP A 80 -14.35 0.80 -15.09
N LEU A 81 -15.43 1.33 -14.50
CA LEU A 81 -16.80 0.84 -14.74
C LEU A 81 -17.18 0.88 -16.22
N LEU A 82 -16.91 1.99 -16.88
CA LEU A 82 -17.22 2.20 -18.30
C LEU A 82 -16.10 1.77 -19.24
N GLN A 83 -15.02 1.17 -18.73
CA GLN A 83 -13.88 0.64 -19.48
C GLN A 83 -13.23 1.66 -20.44
N PHE A 84 -13.02 2.89 -19.96
CA PHE A 84 -12.17 3.88 -20.60
C PHE A 84 -10.72 3.68 -20.19
N LEU A 85 -10.05 2.66 -20.73
CA LEU A 85 -8.75 2.18 -20.28
C LEU A 85 -7.65 3.26 -20.30
N SER A 86 -7.66 4.14 -21.31
CA SER A 86 -6.68 5.23 -21.40
C SER A 86 -6.85 6.25 -20.26
N VAL A 87 -8.09 6.59 -19.92
CA VAL A 87 -8.40 7.50 -18.81
C VAL A 87 -8.05 6.85 -17.48
N LYS A 88 -8.41 5.57 -17.27
CA LYS A 88 -8.03 4.80 -16.07
C LYS A 88 -6.52 4.84 -15.86
N LYS A 89 -5.74 4.56 -16.92
CA LYS A 89 -4.27 4.58 -16.86
C LYS A 89 -3.72 5.98 -16.54
N ALA A 90 -4.30 7.03 -17.11
CA ALA A 90 -3.90 8.41 -16.82
C ALA A 90 -4.19 8.79 -15.36
N CYS A 91 -5.35 8.38 -14.82
CA CYS A 91 -5.69 8.57 -13.41
C CYS A 91 -4.74 7.78 -12.48
N GLU A 92 -4.43 6.53 -12.81
CA GLU A 92 -3.45 5.73 -12.07
C GLU A 92 -2.10 6.43 -12.00
N GLN A 93 -1.57 6.92 -13.13
CA GLN A 93 -0.30 7.65 -13.17
C GLN A 93 -0.35 8.95 -12.37
N PHE A 94 -1.49 9.64 -12.37
CA PHE A 94 -1.68 10.84 -11.54
C PHE A 94 -1.61 10.49 -10.06
N LEU A 95 -2.29 9.41 -9.61
CA LEU A 95 -2.28 8.94 -8.23
C LEU A 95 -0.87 8.52 -7.79
N VAL A 96 -0.14 7.78 -8.64
CA VAL A 96 1.25 7.38 -8.37
C VAL A 96 2.16 8.59 -8.09
N ARG A 97 2.00 9.69 -8.84
CA ARG A 97 2.78 10.92 -8.62
C ARG A 97 2.44 11.66 -7.34
N HIS A 98 1.27 11.40 -6.76
CA HIS A 98 0.80 12.04 -5.54
C HIS A 98 0.76 11.11 -4.33
N LEU A 99 1.41 9.94 -4.46
CA LEU A 99 1.59 9.01 -3.34
C LEU A 99 2.57 9.57 -2.32
N ASP A 100 2.18 9.51 -1.06
CA ASP A 100 3.03 9.78 0.10
C ASP A 100 2.63 8.87 1.27
N VAL A 101 3.34 9.01 2.39
CA VAL A 101 3.09 8.27 3.65
C VAL A 101 1.65 8.44 4.14
N ASP A 102 1.13 9.65 4.02
CA ASP A 102 -0.19 10.01 4.56
C ASP A 102 -1.36 9.33 3.84
N ASN A 103 -1.16 8.84 2.62
CA ASN A 103 -2.23 8.27 1.80
C ASN A 103 -1.94 6.87 1.25
N CYS A 104 -0.75 6.34 1.49
CA CYS A 104 -0.31 5.09 0.85
C CYS A 104 -1.14 3.87 1.26
N ILE A 105 -1.70 3.84 2.47
CA ILE A 105 -2.53 2.72 2.97
C ILE A 105 -3.85 2.65 2.18
N GLY A 106 -4.59 3.77 2.13
CA GLY A 106 -5.85 3.85 1.38
C GLY A 106 -5.64 3.69 -0.11
N MET A 107 -4.59 4.30 -0.66
CA MET A 107 -4.26 4.14 -2.08
C MET A 107 -3.88 2.70 -2.44
N HIS A 108 -3.23 1.96 -1.53
CA HIS A 108 -2.97 0.54 -1.75
C HIS A 108 -4.28 -0.27 -1.82
N SER A 109 -5.22 -0.03 -0.90
CA SER A 109 -6.53 -0.70 -0.90
C SER A 109 -7.36 -0.33 -2.13
N PHE A 110 -7.33 0.94 -2.52
CA PHE A 110 -7.98 1.44 -3.73
C PHE A 110 -7.40 0.80 -5.00
N ALA A 111 -6.08 0.66 -5.06
CA ALA A 111 -5.39 0.04 -6.18
C ALA A 111 -5.71 -1.46 -6.33
N GLU A 112 -5.78 -2.19 -5.21
CA GLU A 112 -6.20 -3.60 -5.20
C GLU A 112 -7.64 -3.75 -5.72
N PHE A 113 -8.56 -2.91 -5.24
CA PHE A 113 -9.97 -2.97 -5.61
C PHE A 113 -10.19 -2.67 -7.11
N HIS A 114 -9.51 -1.66 -7.64
CA HIS A 114 -9.65 -1.23 -9.04
C HIS A 114 -8.66 -1.88 -10.00
N VAL A 115 -7.86 -2.84 -9.53
CA VAL A 115 -6.84 -3.54 -10.33
C VAL A 115 -5.93 -2.53 -11.04
N CYS A 116 -5.23 -1.70 -10.25
CA CYS A 116 -4.27 -0.69 -10.69
C CYS A 116 -2.84 -1.13 -10.31
N PRO A 117 -2.14 -1.91 -11.16
CA PRO A 117 -0.91 -2.60 -10.78
C PRO A 117 0.27 -1.66 -10.48
N GLU A 118 0.38 -0.52 -11.17
CA GLU A 118 1.44 0.46 -10.90
C GLU A 118 1.22 1.16 -9.56
N LEU A 119 -0.02 1.59 -9.29
CA LEU A 119 -0.39 2.22 -8.04
C LEU A 119 -0.24 1.25 -6.85
N GLU A 120 -0.65 0.00 -7.01
CA GLU A 120 -0.48 -1.06 -6.01
C GLU A 120 1.01 -1.29 -5.70
N LYS A 121 1.85 -1.39 -6.72
CA LYS A 121 3.29 -1.61 -6.57
C LYS A 121 3.96 -0.45 -5.83
N GLU A 122 3.69 0.80 -6.22
CA GLU A 122 4.32 1.97 -5.64
C GLU A 122 3.81 2.27 -4.22
N SER A 123 2.50 2.12 -3.97
CA SER A 123 1.95 2.24 -2.61
C SER A 123 2.56 1.20 -1.66
N ARG A 124 2.68 -0.05 -2.10
CA ARG A 124 3.35 -1.13 -1.35
C ARG A 124 4.83 -0.82 -1.09
N ARG A 125 5.53 -0.23 -2.06
CA ARG A 125 6.92 0.19 -1.89
C ARG A 125 7.05 1.22 -0.76
N ILE A 126 6.17 2.23 -0.72
CA ILE A 126 6.17 3.23 0.36
C ILE A 126 5.81 2.58 1.70
N LEU A 127 4.76 1.76 1.75
CA LEU A 127 4.35 1.02 2.95
C LEU A 127 5.52 0.24 3.57
N CYS A 128 6.34 -0.42 2.76
CA CYS A 128 7.46 -1.22 3.24
C CYS A 128 8.70 -0.38 3.53
N SER A 129 9.06 0.57 2.67
CA SER A 129 10.32 1.33 2.79
C SER A 129 10.25 2.44 3.84
N ARG A 130 9.07 3.02 4.08
CA ARG A 130 8.85 4.08 5.07
C ARG A 130 7.92 3.63 6.21
N PHE A 131 7.95 2.35 6.55
CA PHE A 131 7.05 1.76 7.54
C PHE A 131 7.05 2.52 8.88
N LYS A 132 8.21 3.01 9.34
CA LYS A 132 8.35 3.80 10.56
C LYS A 132 7.47 5.06 10.57
N GLU A 133 7.26 5.69 9.43
CA GLU A 133 6.43 6.88 9.30
C GLU A 133 4.96 6.51 9.09
N VAL A 134 4.73 5.42 8.33
CA VAL A 134 3.39 4.94 7.98
C VAL A 134 2.58 4.50 9.21
N TRP A 135 3.18 3.72 10.12
CA TRP A 135 2.45 3.24 11.29
C TRP A 135 2.12 4.35 12.31
N GLN A 136 2.70 5.53 12.17
CA GLN A 136 2.38 6.69 13.00
C GLN A 136 1.09 7.40 12.55
N GLN A 137 0.65 7.18 11.31
CA GLN A 137 -0.56 7.78 10.76
C GLN A 137 -1.83 7.19 11.40
N GLU A 138 -2.88 8.01 11.48
CA GLU A 138 -4.17 7.57 12.04
C GLU A 138 -4.79 6.45 11.20
N GLU A 139 -4.65 6.53 9.88
CA GLU A 139 -5.16 5.53 8.94
C GLU A 139 -4.61 4.12 9.21
N PHE A 140 -3.39 4.01 9.77
CA PHE A 140 -2.81 2.73 10.15
C PHE A 140 -3.61 2.03 11.26
N LEU A 141 -4.24 2.77 12.14
CA LEU A 141 -5.05 2.21 13.24
C LEU A 141 -6.33 1.55 12.75
N GLU A 142 -6.79 1.93 11.55
CA GLU A 142 -8.02 1.41 10.94
C GLU A 142 -7.79 0.20 10.02
N ILE A 143 -6.52 -0.19 9.76
CA ILE A 143 -6.27 -1.35 8.89
C ILE A 143 -6.80 -2.65 9.49
N SER A 144 -7.23 -3.57 8.62
CA SER A 144 -7.63 -4.91 9.03
C SER A 144 -6.42 -5.74 9.50
N LEU A 145 -6.69 -6.76 10.33
CA LEU A 145 -5.66 -7.73 10.72
C LEU A 145 -4.96 -8.34 9.52
N GLU A 146 -5.71 -8.74 8.50
CA GLU A 146 -5.18 -9.36 7.29
C GLU A 146 -4.17 -8.43 6.59
N LYS A 147 -4.50 -7.14 6.48
CA LYS A 147 -3.61 -6.15 5.88
C LYS A 147 -2.38 -5.90 6.74
N PHE A 148 -2.53 -5.88 8.05
CA PHE A 148 -1.39 -5.76 8.95
C PHE A 148 -0.45 -6.98 8.85
N LEU A 149 -0.99 -8.19 8.89
CA LEU A 149 -0.22 -9.42 8.68
C LEU A 149 0.47 -9.45 7.31
N PHE A 150 -0.23 -9.00 6.27
CA PHE A 150 0.34 -8.86 4.94
C PHE A 150 1.57 -7.94 4.94
N ILE A 151 1.50 -6.78 5.61
CA ILE A 151 2.64 -5.86 5.74
C ILE A 151 3.79 -6.53 6.51
N LEU A 152 3.50 -7.16 7.66
CA LEU A 152 4.50 -7.82 8.49
C LEU A 152 5.17 -9.03 7.82
N SER A 153 4.47 -9.73 6.93
CA SER A 153 5.02 -10.88 6.21
C SER A 153 6.06 -10.52 5.13
N ARG A 154 6.22 -9.23 4.82
CA ARG A 154 7.11 -8.80 3.73
C ARG A 154 8.57 -8.81 4.15
N LYS A 155 9.42 -9.50 3.37
CA LYS A 155 10.88 -9.56 3.59
C LYS A 155 11.58 -8.21 3.40
N ASN A 156 11.00 -7.32 2.59
CA ASN A 156 11.53 -5.99 2.31
C ASN A 156 10.94 -4.89 3.20
N LEU A 157 10.31 -5.26 4.32
CA LEU A 157 9.85 -4.30 5.30
C LEU A 157 11.08 -3.61 5.94
N SER A 158 11.18 -2.31 5.77
CA SER A 158 12.28 -1.51 6.31
C SER A 158 12.09 -1.29 7.81
N VAL A 159 12.61 -2.21 8.59
CA VAL A 159 12.72 -2.12 10.04
C VAL A 159 14.16 -2.38 10.44
N TRP A 160 14.73 -1.45 11.17
CA TRP A 160 16.13 -1.51 11.59
C TRP A 160 16.40 -2.60 12.62
N LYS A 161 15.38 -2.89 13.43
CA LYS A 161 15.38 -3.97 14.43
C LYS A 161 13.99 -4.57 14.51
N GLU A 162 13.92 -5.85 14.84
CA GLU A 162 12.64 -6.54 15.10
C GLU A 162 11.83 -5.86 16.21
N GLU A 163 12.51 -5.27 17.22
CA GLU A 163 11.88 -4.52 18.32
C GLU A 163 11.02 -3.34 17.81
N ALA A 164 11.40 -2.75 16.68
CA ALA A 164 10.64 -1.63 16.10
C ALA A 164 9.24 -2.02 15.60
N ILE A 165 8.94 -3.33 15.49
CA ILE A 165 7.62 -3.83 15.11
C ILE A 165 6.69 -3.95 16.32
N ILE A 166 7.24 -4.06 17.52
CA ILE A 166 6.45 -4.20 18.76
C ILE A 166 5.56 -2.97 18.96
N GLU A 167 6.11 -1.79 18.76
CA GLU A 167 5.39 -0.53 18.98
C GLU A 167 4.16 -0.36 18.08
N PRO A 168 4.23 -0.54 16.74
CA PRO A 168 3.05 -0.55 15.89
C PRO A 168 2.04 -1.64 16.25
N VAL A 169 2.47 -2.84 16.67
CA VAL A 169 1.57 -3.91 17.11
C VAL A 169 0.82 -3.51 18.38
N ILE A 170 1.52 -2.94 19.34
CA ILE A 170 0.91 -2.44 20.58
C ILE A 170 -0.08 -1.32 20.28
N LYS A 171 0.34 -0.32 19.50
CA LYS A 171 -0.49 0.84 19.16
C LYS A 171 -1.77 0.43 18.45
N TRP A 172 -1.66 -0.46 17.45
CA TRP A 172 -2.82 -0.98 16.71
C TRP A 172 -3.76 -1.80 17.60
N THR A 173 -3.20 -2.65 18.48
CA THR A 173 -4.01 -3.46 19.41
C THR A 173 -4.67 -2.58 20.47
N ALA A 174 -3.95 -1.58 21.00
CA ALA A 174 -4.46 -0.66 22.02
C ALA A 174 -5.59 0.26 21.52
N HIS A 175 -5.67 0.50 20.21
CA HIS A 175 -6.74 1.30 19.62
C HIS A 175 -8.12 0.66 19.80
N ASP A 176 -8.20 -0.67 19.75
CA ASP A 176 -9.43 -1.44 19.98
C ASP A 176 -9.10 -2.76 20.71
N VAL A 177 -8.81 -2.66 22.00
CA VAL A 177 -8.33 -3.80 22.79
C VAL A 177 -9.39 -4.94 22.84
N GLU A 178 -10.67 -4.60 22.95
CA GLU A 178 -11.74 -5.60 23.12
C GLU A 178 -11.81 -6.55 21.92
N ASN A 179 -11.71 -6.03 20.71
CA ASN A 179 -11.81 -6.81 19.48
C ASN A 179 -10.47 -7.33 18.96
N ARG A 180 -9.35 -6.68 19.33
CA ARG A 180 -8.01 -6.95 18.72
C ARG A 180 -7.07 -7.76 19.61
N ILE A 181 -7.40 -7.97 20.89
CA ILE A 181 -6.52 -8.69 21.80
C ILE A 181 -6.29 -10.14 21.39
N GLU A 182 -7.28 -10.80 20.79
CA GLU A 182 -7.14 -12.17 20.29
C GLU A 182 -6.24 -12.24 19.05
N CYS A 183 -6.13 -11.14 18.30
CA CYS A 183 -5.28 -11.03 17.12
C CYS A 183 -3.79 -10.89 17.49
N LEU A 184 -3.50 -10.52 18.74
CA LEU A 184 -2.14 -10.27 19.22
C LEU A 184 -1.23 -11.50 19.05
N TYR A 185 -1.76 -12.70 19.25
CA TYR A 185 -1.03 -13.93 19.01
C TYR A 185 -0.51 -14.03 17.56
N ASN A 186 -1.39 -13.78 16.60
CA ASN A 186 -1.04 -13.83 15.19
C ASN A 186 0.02 -12.78 14.84
N LEU A 187 -0.09 -11.57 15.38
CA LEU A 187 0.87 -10.49 15.14
C LEU A 187 2.23 -10.79 15.78
N LEU A 188 2.26 -11.30 16.99
CA LEU A 188 3.49 -11.64 17.70
C LEU A 188 4.25 -12.80 17.05
N SER A 189 3.55 -13.72 16.35
CA SER A 189 4.20 -14.84 15.64
C SER A 189 5.13 -14.36 14.50
N TYR A 190 4.94 -13.13 14.01
CA TYR A 190 5.81 -12.51 12.99
C TYR A 190 7.00 -11.76 13.58
N ILE A 191 7.12 -11.71 14.93
CA ILE A 191 8.19 -11.01 15.63
C ILE A 191 9.10 -12.05 16.28
N ASN A 192 10.41 -11.97 16.02
CA ASN A 192 11.38 -12.93 16.55
C ASN A 192 12.12 -12.36 17.78
N ILE A 193 11.37 -11.93 18.79
CA ILE A 193 11.95 -11.31 20.00
C ILE A 193 11.25 -11.84 21.24
N ASP A 194 12.05 -11.96 22.31
CA ASP A 194 11.53 -12.23 23.65
C ASP A 194 10.98 -10.91 24.25
N ILE A 195 9.66 -10.85 24.41
CA ILE A 195 8.97 -9.67 24.91
C ILE A 195 8.58 -9.90 26.36
N ASP A 196 8.96 -8.96 27.25
CA ASP A 196 8.54 -9.01 28.64
C ASP A 196 7.00 -8.87 28.76
N PRO A 197 6.31 -9.88 29.33
CA PRO A 197 4.87 -9.85 29.53
C PRO A 197 4.36 -8.65 30.33
N VAL A 198 5.17 -8.16 31.28
CA VAL A 198 4.83 -7.00 32.13
C VAL A 198 4.83 -5.73 31.30
N TYR A 199 5.85 -5.57 30.45
CA TYR A 199 5.91 -4.46 29.49
C TYR A 199 4.70 -4.44 28.56
N LEU A 200 4.37 -5.58 27.95
CA LEU A 200 3.25 -5.69 27.02
C LEU A 200 1.91 -5.37 27.72
N LYS A 201 1.70 -5.88 28.92
CA LYS A 201 0.49 -5.60 29.72
C LYS A 201 0.35 -4.11 30.05
N THR A 202 1.45 -3.46 30.42
CA THR A 202 1.48 -2.03 30.74
C THR A 202 1.22 -1.18 29.50
N ALA A 203 1.89 -1.50 28.39
CA ALA A 203 1.78 -0.77 27.13
C ALA A 203 0.38 -0.86 26.50
N LEU A 204 -0.30 -2.00 26.67
CA LEU A 204 -1.69 -2.18 26.22
C LEU A 204 -2.74 -1.56 27.15
N GLY A 205 -2.31 -0.90 28.25
CA GLY A 205 -3.25 -0.29 29.21
C GLY A 205 -4.09 -1.29 30.03
N LEU A 206 -3.71 -2.56 30.04
CA LEU A 206 -4.45 -3.66 30.65
C LEU A 206 -4.33 -3.73 32.18
N GLN A 207 -3.69 -2.75 32.82
CA GLN A 207 -3.49 -2.73 34.28
C GLN A 207 -4.80 -2.74 35.09
N ARG A 208 -5.89 -2.28 34.49
CA ARG A 208 -7.22 -2.17 35.15
C ARG A 208 -8.27 -3.15 34.60
N SER A 209 -7.98 -3.90 33.55
CA SER A 209 -8.94 -4.82 32.94
C SER A 209 -8.65 -6.28 33.33
N CYS A 210 -9.66 -6.98 33.80
CA CYS A 210 -9.59 -8.41 34.11
C CYS A 210 -9.55 -9.33 32.87
N LEU A 211 -9.46 -8.75 31.66
CA LEU A 211 -9.59 -9.48 30.39
C LEU A 211 -8.42 -10.43 30.11
N LEU A 212 -7.21 -10.12 30.62
CA LEU A 212 -6.06 -10.99 30.44
C LEU A 212 -5.28 -11.16 31.75
N THR A 213 -5.14 -12.39 32.20
CA THR A 213 -4.21 -12.75 33.25
C THR A 213 -2.78 -12.73 32.70
N GLU A 214 -1.79 -12.44 33.56
CA GLU A 214 -0.36 -12.48 33.20
C GLU A 214 0.02 -13.83 32.57
N ASN A 215 -0.56 -14.94 33.04
CA ASN A 215 -0.35 -16.26 32.49
C ASN A 215 -0.88 -16.42 31.08
N LYS A 216 -1.99 -15.78 30.73
CA LYS A 216 -2.52 -15.80 29.36
C LYS A 216 -1.63 -15.01 28.39
N ILE A 217 -1.10 -13.87 28.83
CA ILE A 217 -0.12 -13.10 28.05
C ILE A 217 1.18 -13.91 27.89
N ARG A 218 1.69 -14.53 28.95
CA ARG A 218 2.87 -15.41 28.87
C ARG A 218 2.65 -16.59 27.89
N SER A 219 1.49 -17.24 27.96
CA SER A 219 1.18 -18.33 27.03
C SER A 219 1.07 -17.86 25.58
N LEU A 220 0.53 -16.67 25.33
CA LEU A 220 0.46 -16.07 23.99
C LEU A 220 1.86 -15.79 23.43
N ILE A 221 2.74 -15.17 24.24
CA ILE A 221 4.12 -14.88 23.85
C ILE A 221 4.90 -16.19 23.64
N TYR A 222 4.80 -17.12 24.59
CA TYR A 222 5.48 -18.41 24.49
C TYR A 222 5.09 -19.20 23.25
N ASN A 223 3.79 -19.25 22.94
CA ASN A 223 3.29 -19.94 21.76
C ASN A 223 3.70 -19.23 20.46
N ALA A 224 3.71 -17.90 20.45
CA ALA A 224 4.15 -17.11 19.28
C ALA A 224 5.65 -17.28 18.99
N LEU A 225 6.46 -17.45 20.02
CA LEU A 225 7.92 -17.65 19.90
C LEU A 225 8.33 -19.12 19.64
N ASN A 226 7.39 -20.06 19.62
CA ASN A 226 7.68 -21.47 19.42
C ASN A 226 8.22 -21.73 18.00
N PRO A 227 9.33 -22.51 17.85
CA PRO A 227 10.08 -22.62 16.60
C PRO A 227 9.34 -23.21 15.40
N MET A 228 8.14 -23.77 15.59
CA MET A 228 7.31 -24.29 14.48
C MET A 228 6.85 -23.21 13.50
N HIS A 229 6.90 -21.91 13.86
CA HIS A 229 6.53 -20.78 13.01
C HIS A 229 7.71 -19.94 12.51
N LYS A 230 8.94 -20.44 12.68
CA LYS A 230 10.18 -19.71 12.37
C LYS A 230 10.53 -19.53 10.89
N GLU A 231 9.70 -19.94 9.95
CA GLU A 231 10.04 -19.82 8.51
C GLU A 231 10.01 -18.36 7.96
N ILE A 232 9.54 -17.40 8.72
CA ILE A 232 9.29 -16.03 8.20
C ILE A 232 10.38 -15.03 8.59
N SER A 233 11.28 -15.32 9.53
CA SER A 233 12.12 -14.31 10.14
C SER A 233 13.56 -14.25 9.65
N GLN A 234 13.79 -13.97 8.39
CA GLN A 234 15.03 -13.32 7.97
C GLN A 234 14.66 -12.11 7.11
N ARG A 235 14.19 -11.04 7.77
CA ARG A 235 14.15 -9.73 7.14
C ARG A 235 15.60 -9.29 6.97
N SER A 236 16.02 -9.07 5.74
CA SER A 236 17.34 -8.54 5.47
C SER A 236 17.36 -7.08 5.93
N THR A 237 18.11 -6.80 6.98
CA THR A 237 18.56 -5.44 7.26
C THR A 237 19.50 -5.05 6.13
N ALA A 238 19.08 -4.13 5.27
CA ALA A 238 19.96 -3.61 4.23
C ALA A 238 21.06 -2.79 4.94
N THR A 239 22.26 -3.35 5.01
CA THR A 239 23.44 -2.67 5.53
C THR A 239 24.26 -2.18 4.35
N MET A 240 24.61 -0.91 4.35
CA MET A 240 25.49 -0.34 3.33
C MET A 240 26.94 -0.49 3.75
N TYR A 241 27.77 -0.97 2.84
CA TYR A 241 29.21 -1.10 3.03
C TYR A 241 29.94 -0.23 2.02
N ILE A 242 30.94 0.51 2.46
CA ILE A 242 31.95 1.11 1.59
C ILE A 242 33.23 0.31 1.80
N ILE A 243 33.75 -0.25 0.72
CA ILE A 243 34.89 -1.17 0.79
C ILE A 243 36.01 -0.62 -0.09
N GLY A 244 37.14 -0.29 0.53
CA GLY A 244 38.29 0.27 -0.15
C GLY A 244 38.10 1.72 -0.61
N GLY A 245 38.72 2.10 -1.66
CA GLY A 245 38.77 3.45 -2.22
C GLY A 245 40.17 3.83 -2.62
N TYR A 246 40.38 5.11 -2.98
CA TYR A 246 41.69 5.64 -3.38
C TYR A 246 41.92 7.00 -2.75
N TYR A 247 43.06 7.12 -2.03
CA TYR A 247 43.55 8.39 -1.54
C TYR A 247 45.09 8.38 -1.67
N TRP A 248 45.60 8.81 -2.80
CA TRP A 248 47.01 8.71 -3.19
C TRP A 248 47.55 7.26 -3.33
N HIS A 249 46.88 6.29 -2.73
CA HIS A 249 47.09 4.85 -2.82
C HIS A 249 45.76 4.12 -2.59
N PRO A 250 45.63 2.85 -3.04
CA PRO A 250 44.48 2.02 -2.75
C PRO A 250 44.28 1.82 -1.26
N LEU A 251 43.01 1.84 -0.80
CA LEU A 251 42.66 1.69 0.61
C LEU A 251 42.12 0.28 0.88
N SER A 252 42.44 -0.25 2.08
CA SER A 252 41.90 -1.53 2.59
C SER A 252 40.76 -1.34 3.57
N GLU A 253 40.34 -0.11 3.80
CA GLU A 253 39.33 0.22 4.81
C GLU A 253 37.94 -0.28 4.40
N VAL A 254 37.17 -0.71 5.40
CA VAL A 254 35.76 -1.05 5.28
C VAL A 254 34.98 -0.15 6.21
N HIS A 255 34.01 0.56 5.69
CA HIS A 255 33.07 1.36 6.47
C HIS A 255 31.68 0.77 6.33
N ILE A 256 31.00 0.61 7.46
CA ILE A 256 29.66 0.05 7.58
C ILE A 256 28.73 1.18 8.01
N TRP A 257 27.69 1.42 7.22
CA TRP A 257 26.64 2.37 7.62
C TRP A 257 25.77 1.77 8.71
N ASP A 258 25.77 2.41 9.88
CA ASP A 258 24.81 2.10 10.93
C ASP A 258 23.58 3.00 10.78
N PRO A 259 22.48 2.45 10.33
CA PRO A 259 21.27 3.22 10.12
C PRO A 259 20.56 3.66 11.40
N LEU A 260 20.92 3.12 12.56
CA LEU A 260 20.33 3.50 13.86
C LEU A 260 20.92 4.81 14.39
N THR A 261 22.24 4.90 14.31
CA THR A 261 22.98 6.07 14.78
C THR A 261 23.22 7.10 13.69
N ASN A 262 22.91 6.75 12.44
CA ASN A 262 23.19 7.54 11.24
C ASN A 262 24.70 7.85 11.09
N VAL A 263 25.56 6.93 11.53
CA VAL A 263 27.01 7.09 11.56
C VAL A 263 27.69 5.95 10.81
N TRP A 264 28.81 6.26 10.16
CA TRP A 264 29.69 5.25 9.60
C TRP A 264 30.60 4.67 10.67
N ILE A 265 30.60 3.34 10.81
CA ILE A 265 31.45 2.58 11.74
C ILE A 265 32.57 1.94 10.91
N GLN A 266 33.79 2.02 11.42
CA GLN A 266 34.91 1.34 10.78
C GLN A 266 34.78 -0.17 11.02
N GLY A 267 34.78 -0.93 9.92
CA GLY A 267 34.77 -2.40 9.93
C GLY A 267 36.21 -2.96 9.95
N ALA A 268 36.31 -4.28 9.83
CA ALA A 268 37.60 -4.94 9.69
C ALA A 268 38.23 -4.61 8.33
N GLU A 269 39.53 -4.34 8.33
CA GLU A 269 40.28 -4.13 7.08
C GLU A 269 40.29 -5.36 6.19
N ILE A 270 40.38 -5.16 4.88
CA ILE A 270 40.51 -6.25 3.93
C ILE A 270 41.95 -6.80 4.03
N PRO A 271 42.13 -8.06 4.42
CA PRO A 271 43.46 -8.62 4.53
C PRO A 271 44.09 -8.75 3.11
N ASP A 272 45.30 -8.27 2.96
CA ASP A 272 46.19 -8.44 1.80
C ASP A 272 45.71 -7.82 0.46
N TYR A 273 44.56 -7.07 0.44
CA TYR A 273 44.06 -6.45 -0.79
C TYR A 273 43.65 -5.00 -0.56
N THR A 274 44.22 -4.14 -1.37
CA THR A 274 43.79 -2.74 -1.56
C THR A 274 43.00 -2.62 -2.85
N ARG A 275 41.87 -1.90 -2.87
CA ARG A 275 41.01 -1.76 -4.05
C ARG A 275 40.75 -0.29 -4.37
N GLU A 276 40.94 0.07 -5.64
CA GLU A 276 40.73 1.40 -6.16
C GLU A 276 39.33 1.60 -6.77
N SER A 277 38.75 0.52 -7.29
CA SER A 277 37.47 0.59 -7.95
C SER A 277 36.60 -0.60 -7.57
N TYR A 278 35.31 -0.33 -7.36
CA TYR A 278 34.29 -1.32 -7.00
C TYR A 278 32.96 -0.95 -7.66
N GLY A 279 32.22 -1.98 -8.02
CA GLY A 279 30.83 -1.84 -8.44
C GLY A 279 29.91 -1.74 -7.23
N VAL A 280 28.84 -0.95 -7.35
CA VAL A 280 27.76 -0.85 -6.38
C VAL A 280 26.75 -1.96 -6.65
#